data_65ba81b63417d85b18bb9220ba396836
#
_entry.id   65ba81b63417d85b18bb9220ba396836
#
_cell.length_a   1.000
_cell.length_b   1.000
_cell.length_c   1.000
_cell.angle_alpha   90.00
_cell.angle_beta   90.00
_cell.angle_gamma   90.00
#
_symmetry.space_group_name_H-M   'P 1'
#
loop_
_entity.id
_entity.type
_entity.pdbx_description
1 polymer ?
#
loop_
_entity_poly.entity_id
_entity_poly.type
_entity_poly.pdbx_seq_one_letter_code
_entity_poly.pdbx_strand_id
1 'polypeptide(L)'
;MALYLDTSALVKLVVRESESDELRTFVGAREMVSCQIARTELIRAIAREQPRSVPDAEDLIAEMTLIALSRLLTAQAAWVKPPVLRSLDALHVATAASLAGDLEALVTYDRRMAEAGQMAGLPVASPGMSAA
;
A
#
# COMPACT_ATOMS: atom_id res chain seq x y z
N MET A 1 -7.23 1.63 14.77
CA MET A 1 -7.10 2.23 13.43
C MET A 1 -6.06 1.46 12.63
N ALA A 2 -6.18 1.47 11.35
CA ALA A 2 -5.36 0.66 10.46
C ALA A 2 -4.50 1.52 9.53
N LEU A 3 -3.33 1.01 9.16
CA LEU A 3 -2.51 1.55 8.09
C LEU A 3 -2.79 0.76 6.82
N TYR A 4 -3.09 1.45 5.74
CA TYR A 4 -3.17 0.83 4.42
C TYR A 4 -1.80 0.98 3.75
N LEU A 5 -1.18 -0.13 3.38
CA LEU A 5 0.13 -0.11 2.73
C LEU A 5 -0.03 -0.59 1.28
N ASP A 6 0.42 0.24 0.33
CA ASP A 6 0.49 -0.20 -1.06
C ASP A 6 1.73 -1.08 -1.26
N THR A 7 1.90 -1.58 -2.46
CA THR A 7 3.02 -2.48 -2.77
C THR A 7 4.38 -1.81 -2.58
N SER A 8 4.49 -0.50 -2.88
CA SER A 8 5.77 0.22 -2.71
C SER A 8 6.21 0.24 -1.24
N ALA A 9 5.27 0.34 -0.31
CA ALA A 9 5.56 0.28 1.12
C ALA A 9 5.87 -1.16 1.57
N LEU A 10 5.11 -2.14 1.08
CA LEU A 10 5.32 -3.54 1.45
C LEU A 10 6.69 -4.05 1.03
N VAL A 11 7.17 -3.64 -0.14
CA VAL A 11 8.53 -4.00 -0.61
C VAL A 11 9.59 -3.58 0.42
N LYS A 12 9.45 -2.38 1.00
CA LYS A 12 10.41 -1.86 1.98
C LYS A 12 10.38 -2.61 3.32
N LEU A 13 9.31 -3.35 3.60
CA LEU A 13 9.25 -4.22 4.78
C LEU A 13 9.90 -5.58 4.53
N VAL A 14 10.17 -5.94 3.29
CA VAL A 14 10.80 -7.20 2.90
C VAL A 14 12.25 -7.00 2.48
N VAL A 15 12.49 -6.00 1.62
CA VAL A 15 13.83 -5.65 1.13
C VAL A 15 14.30 -4.41 1.89
N ARG A 16 15.50 -4.49 2.48
CA ARG A 16 16.02 -3.35 3.23
C ARG A 16 16.44 -2.23 2.28
N GLU A 17 15.78 -1.10 2.45
CA GLU A 17 16.05 0.14 1.72
C GLU A 17 16.22 1.29 2.72
N SER A 18 16.55 2.50 2.24
CA SER A 18 16.86 3.62 3.12
C SER A 18 15.71 4.00 4.07
N GLU A 19 14.46 3.82 3.66
CA GLU A 19 13.29 4.18 4.47
C GLU A 19 12.78 3.05 5.36
N SER A 20 13.35 1.84 5.26
CA SER A 20 12.79 0.65 5.92
C SER A 20 12.70 0.76 7.44
N ASP A 21 13.73 1.29 8.10
CA ASP A 21 13.73 1.41 9.55
C ASP A 21 12.66 2.38 10.05
N GLU A 22 12.53 3.52 9.40
CA GLU A 22 11.52 4.51 9.76
C GLU A 22 10.12 4.00 9.48
N LEU A 23 9.95 3.27 8.38
CA LEU A 23 8.67 2.62 8.07
C LEU A 23 8.30 1.61 9.14
N ARG A 24 9.23 0.75 9.56
CA ARG A 24 8.96 -0.24 10.61
C ARG A 24 8.56 0.42 11.92
N THR A 25 9.24 1.50 12.30
CA THR A 25 8.91 2.27 13.49
C THR A 25 7.50 2.86 13.38
N PHE A 26 7.18 3.42 12.21
CA PHE A 26 5.87 4.02 11.96
C PHE A 26 4.75 2.98 12.05
N VAL A 27 4.95 1.81 11.45
CA VAL A 27 3.97 0.71 11.50
C VAL A 27 3.77 0.25 12.94
N GLY A 28 4.86 -0.01 13.67
CA GLY A 28 4.79 -0.44 15.06
C GLY A 28 3.86 -1.64 15.21
N ALA A 29 2.90 -1.53 16.13
CA ALA A 29 1.90 -2.56 16.41
C ALA A 29 0.55 -2.31 15.69
N ARG A 30 0.50 -1.36 14.78
CA ARG A 30 -0.74 -1.04 14.06
C ARG A 30 -1.14 -2.16 13.12
N GLU A 31 -2.44 -2.31 12.89
CA GLU A 31 -2.95 -3.25 11.91
C GLU A 31 -2.52 -2.83 10.52
N MET A 32 -1.97 -3.77 9.76
CA MET A 32 -1.59 -3.56 8.36
C MET A 32 -2.66 -4.12 7.45
N VAL A 33 -3.15 -3.28 6.55
CA VAL A 33 -4.20 -3.62 5.59
C VAL A 33 -3.71 -3.32 4.18
N SER A 34 -4.09 -4.13 3.22
CA SER A 34 -3.92 -3.82 1.81
C SER A 34 -5.04 -4.45 1.00
N CYS A 35 -4.96 -4.29 -0.31
CA CYS A 35 -5.88 -4.90 -1.25
C CYS A 35 -5.39 -6.29 -1.62
N GLN A 36 -6.31 -7.17 -1.97
CA GLN A 36 -6.00 -8.54 -2.39
C GLN A 36 -4.95 -8.59 -3.50
N ILE A 37 -4.92 -7.60 -4.40
CA ILE A 37 -3.94 -7.54 -5.49
C ILE A 37 -2.51 -7.38 -4.98
N ALA A 38 -2.32 -6.86 -3.78
CA ALA A 38 -0.99 -6.66 -3.21
C ALA A 38 -0.24 -7.98 -3.04
N ARG A 39 -0.93 -9.08 -2.77
CA ARG A 39 -0.31 -10.41 -2.71
C ARG A 39 0.43 -10.72 -4.01
N THR A 40 -0.24 -10.54 -5.14
CA THR A 40 0.35 -10.79 -6.45
C THR A 40 1.46 -9.82 -6.76
N GLU A 41 1.24 -8.54 -6.52
CA GLU A 41 2.23 -7.50 -6.82
C GLU A 41 3.51 -7.70 -5.99
N LEU A 42 3.37 -7.95 -4.70
CA LEU A 42 4.51 -8.09 -3.79
C LEU A 42 5.35 -9.32 -4.15
N ILE A 43 4.72 -10.47 -4.31
CA ILE A 43 5.44 -11.70 -4.63
C ILE A 43 6.18 -11.55 -5.96
N ARG A 44 5.53 -10.97 -6.99
CA ARG A 44 6.19 -10.78 -8.28
C ARG A 44 7.35 -9.80 -8.20
N ALA A 45 7.21 -8.72 -7.43
CA ALA A 45 8.28 -7.74 -7.26
C ALA A 45 9.49 -8.35 -6.54
N ILE A 46 9.24 -9.07 -5.45
CA ILE A 46 10.33 -9.69 -4.68
C ILE A 46 10.99 -10.84 -5.47
N ALA A 47 10.20 -11.64 -6.18
CA ALA A 47 10.74 -12.71 -7.02
C ALA A 47 11.69 -12.17 -8.11
N ARG A 48 11.40 -10.98 -8.63
CA ARG A 48 12.23 -10.33 -9.65
C ARG A 48 13.48 -9.70 -9.05
N GLU A 49 13.37 -9.01 -7.91
CA GLU A 49 14.45 -8.18 -7.36
C GLU A 49 15.34 -8.92 -6.36
N GLN A 50 14.75 -9.75 -5.52
CA GLN A 50 15.44 -10.45 -4.45
C GLN A 50 14.78 -11.79 -4.16
N PRO A 51 14.93 -12.80 -5.08
CA PRO A 51 14.20 -14.07 -4.98
C PRO A 51 14.32 -14.79 -3.64
N ARG A 52 15.48 -14.67 -2.98
CA ARG A 52 15.72 -15.33 -1.68
C ARG A 52 14.79 -14.82 -0.59
N SER A 53 14.16 -13.66 -0.79
CA SER A 53 13.28 -13.03 0.20
C SER A 53 11.80 -13.33 -0.03
N VAL A 54 11.46 -14.17 -1.03
CA VAL A 54 10.07 -14.56 -1.26
C VAL A 54 9.42 -15.17 0.00
N PRO A 55 10.09 -16.05 0.76
CA PRO A 55 9.50 -16.55 2.01
C PRO A 55 9.16 -15.44 3.00
N ASP A 56 9.99 -14.41 3.11
CA ASP A 56 9.72 -13.26 3.99
C ASP A 56 8.50 -12.48 3.51
N ALA A 57 8.33 -12.33 2.20
CA ALA A 57 7.15 -11.68 1.62
C ALA A 57 5.88 -12.48 1.93
N GLU A 58 5.95 -13.81 1.84
CA GLU A 58 4.81 -14.67 2.18
C GLU A 58 4.45 -14.55 3.66
N ASP A 59 5.44 -14.48 4.55
CA ASP A 59 5.22 -14.30 5.97
C ASP A 59 4.55 -12.94 6.26
N LEU A 60 4.99 -11.88 5.59
CA LEU A 60 4.37 -10.56 5.73
C LEU A 60 2.90 -10.59 5.30
N ILE A 61 2.61 -11.20 4.16
CA ILE A 61 1.24 -11.33 3.66
C ILE A 61 0.36 -12.07 4.67
N ALA A 62 0.90 -13.11 5.32
CA ALA A 62 0.16 -13.89 6.30
C ALA A 62 -0.23 -13.08 7.55
N GLU A 63 0.52 -12.03 7.87
CA GLU A 63 0.25 -11.15 9.00
C GLU A 63 -0.74 -10.04 8.67
N MET A 64 -1.04 -9.82 7.40
CA MET A 64 -1.84 -8.68 6.95
C MET A 64 -3.31 -9.03 6.78
N THR A 65 -4.14 -8.01 6.88
CA THR A 65 -5.53 -8.08 6.43
C THR A 65 -5.58 -7.65 4.97
N LEU A 66 -6.00 -8.55 4.08
CA LEU A 66 -6.14 -8.24 2.67
C LEU A 66 -7.62 -8.12 2.32
N ILE A 67 -8.01 -6.96 1.83
CA ILE A 67 -9.39 -6.69 1.43
C ILE A 67 -9.62 -7.25 0.04
N ALA A 68 -10.64 -8.10 -0.10
CA ALA A 68 -10.97 -8.71 -1.38
C ALA A 68 -11.44 -7.65 -2.39
N LEU A 69 -11.04 -7.84 -3.65
CA LEU A 69 -11.53 -7.00 -4.74
C LEU A 69 -12.99 -7.36 -5.01
N SER A 70 -13.87 -6.45 -4.66
CA SER A 70 -15.31 -6.59 -4.88
C SER A 70 -15.72 -5.84 -6.14
N ARG A 71 -16.91 -6.15 -6.62
CA ARG A 71 -17.50 -5.40 -7.73
C ARG A 71 -17.61 -3.91 -7.39
N LEU A 72 -17.98 -3.61 -6.15
CA LEU A 72 -18.10 -2.21 -5.69
C LEU A 72 -16.74 -1.50 -5.72
N LEU A 73 -15.69 -2.13 -5.19
CA LEU A 73 -14.35 -1.52 -5.18
C LEU A 73 -13.83 -1.30 -6.59
N THR A 74 -14.01 -2.24 -7.50
CA THR A 74 -13.56 -2.05 -8.90
C THR A 74 -14.34 -0.94 -9.58
N ALA A 75 -15.64 -0.81 -9.30
CA ALA A 75 -16.45 0.28 -9.83
C ALA A 75 -15.98 1.64 -9.29
N GLN A 76 -15.68 1.72 -7.99
CA GLN A 76 -15.20 2.96 -7.36
C GLN A 76 -13.80 3.33 -7.89
N ALA A 77 -12.93 2.35 -8.07
CA ALA A 77 -11.58 2.58 -8.60
C ALA A 77 -11.61 3.22 -9.99
N ALA A 78 -12.60 2.90 -10.79
CA ALA A 78 -12.75 3.46 -12.14
C ALA A 78 -12.86 5.00 -12.15
N TRP A 79 -13.27 5.60 -11.03
CA TRP A 79 -13.48 7.04 -10.91
C TRP A 79 -12.44 7.76 -10.04
N VAL A 80 -11.42 7.07 -9.58
CA VAL A 80 -10.34 7.69 -8.81
C VAL A 80 -9.60 8.69 -9.70
N LYS A 81 -9.37 9.88 -9.16
CA LYS A 81 -8.67 10.95 -9.88
C LYS A 81 -7.18 10.98 -9.53
N PRO A 82 -6.31 11.39 -10.44
CA PRO A 82 -6.62 11.77 -11.83
C PRO A 82 -6.83 10.53 -12.73
N PRO A 83 -7.53 10.68 -13.86
CA PRO A 83 -7.80 9.53 -14.76
C PRO A 83 -6.54 8.87 -15.33
N VAL A 84 -5.41 9.59 -15.34
CA VAL A 84 -4.13 9.04 -15.82
C VAL A 84 -3.47 8.10 -14.81
N LEU A 85 -3.98 8.04 -13.57
CA LEU A 85 -3.46 7.11 -12.58
C LEU A 85 -3.68 5.67 -13.08
N ARG A 86 -2.67 4.82 -12.88
CA ARG A 86 -2.75 3.43 -13.33
C ARG A 86 -3.87 2.69 -12.61
N SER A 87 -4.50 1.74 -13.31
CA SER A 87 -5.64 1.00 -12.75
C SER A 87 -5.33 0.29 -11.44
N LEU A 88 -4.15 -0.33 -11.31
CA LEU A 88 -3.77 -1.00 -10.07
C LEU A 88 -3.61 -0.01 -8.92
N ASP A 89 -3.06 1.18 -9.20
CA ASP A 89 -2.92 2.24 -8.20
C ASP A 89 -4.29 2.79 -7.80
N ALA A 90 -5.20 2.93 -8.76
CA ALA A 90 -6.56 3.35 -8.49
C ALA A 90 -7.30 2.35 -7.59
N LEU A 91 -7.05 1.05 -7.76
CA LEU A 91 -7.60 0.02 -6.87
C LEU A 91 -7.09 0.18 -5.45
N HIS A 92 -5.79 0.48 -5.28
CA HIS A 92 -5.25 0.75 -3.93
C HIS A 92 -5.90 1.96 -3.28
N VAL A 93 -6.03 3.06 -4.02
CA VAL A 93 -6.66 4.28 -3.48
C VAL A 93 -8.11 4.03 -3.08
N ALA A 94 -8.89 3.37 -3.95
CA ALA A 94 -10.29 3.04 -3.66
C ALA A 94 -10.41 2.13 -2.44
N THR A 95 -9.53 1.14 -2.32
CA THR A 95 -9.56 0.21 -1.20
C THR A 95 -9.20 0.90 0.11
N ALA A 96 -8.18 1.77 0.10
CA ALA A 96 -7.83 2.58 1.26
C ALA A 96 -9.01 3.48 1.67
N ALA A 97 -9.66 4.11 0.71
CA ALA A 97 -10.81 4.97 0.97
C ALA A 97 -11.99 4.21 1.59
N SER A 98 -12.12 2.90 1.29
CA SER A 98 -13.20 2.08 1.84
C SER A 98 -13.09 1.90 3.36
N LEU A 99 -11.91 2.11 3.94
CA LEU A 99 -11.72 2.05 5.38
C LEU A 99 -12.31 3.26 6.11
N ALA A 100 -12.56 4.35 5.40
CA ALA A 100 -13.17 5.57 5.92
C ALA A 100 -12.53 6.02 7.25
N GLY A 101 -13.29 6.15 8.32
CA GLY A 101 -12.81 6.61 9.63
C GLY A 101 -11.82 5.67 10.31
N ASP A 102 -11.71 4.41 9.86
CA ASP A 102 -10.75 3.45 10.42
C ASP A 102 -9.36 3.58 9.79
N LEU A 103 -9.22 4.37 8.73
CA LEU A 103 -7.94 4.60 8.08
C LEU A 103 -7.13 5.63 8.85
N GLU A 104 -5.98 5.21 9.37
CA GLU A 104 -5.03 6.14 9.98
C GLU A 104 -4.20 6.83 8.90
N ALA A 105 -3.68 6.07 7.93
CA ALA A 105 -2.93 6.63 6.80
C ALA A 105 -2.85 5.62 5.64
N LEU A 106 -2.83 6.14 4.43
CA LEU A 106 -2.37 5.43 3.25
C LEU A 106 -0.85 5.60 3.20
N VAL A 107 -0.14 4.51 3.38
CA VAL A 107 1.34 4.50 3.38
C VAL A 107 1.82 4.10 1.99
N THR A 108 2.50 5.02 1.32
CA THR A 108 2.99 4.81 -0.04
C THR A 108 4.29 5.58 -0.25
N TYR A 109 5.14 5.06 -1.13
CA TYR A 109 6.36 5.73 -1.59
C TYR A 109 6.26 6.10 -3.07
N ASP A 110 5.10 5.86 -3.68
CA ASP A 110 4.82 6.28 -5.05
C ASP A 110 4.19 7.67 -5.02
N ARG A 111 4.87 8.64 -5.62
CA ARG A 111 4.43 10.04 -5.61
C ARG A 111 3.06 10.21 -6.26
N ARG A 112 2.79 9.50 -7.35
CA ARG A 112 1.51 9.62 -8.06
C ARG A 112 0.36 9.07 -7.20
N MET A 113 0.60 7.96 -6.51
CA MET A 113 -0.39 7.41 -5.59
C MET A 113 -0.62 8.34 -4.40
N ALA A 114 0.45 8.93 -3.85
CA ALA A 114 0.34 9.88 -2.74
C ALA A 114 -0.53 11.08 -3.15
N GLU A 115 -0.31 11.62 -4.33
CA GLU A 115 -1.11 12.75 -4.85
C GLU A 115 -2.58 12.34 -5.04
N ALA A 116 -2.82 11.17 -5.61
CA ALA A 116 -4.19 10.67 -5.80
C ALA A 116 -4.90 10.44 -4.47
N GLY A 117 -4.18 9.91 -3.47
CA GLY A 117 -4.72 9.74 -2.12
C GLY A 117 -5.11 11.07 -1.50
N GLN A 118 -4.26 12.08 -1.64
CA GLN A 118 -4.55 13.43 -1.15
C GLN A 118 -5.75 14.04 -1.87
N MET A 119 -5.85 13.87 -3.19
CA MET A 119 -7.01 14.33 -3.96
C MET A 119 -8.31 13.66 -3.49
N ALA A 120 -8.22 12.42 -3.02
CA ALA A 120 -9.36 11.69 -2.48
C ALA A 120 -9.66 12.05 -1.01
N GLY A 121 -8.89 12.97 -0.42
CA GLY A 121 -9.07 13.40 0.97
C GLY A 121 -8.53 12.42 2.00
N LEU A 122 -7.64 11.51 1.60
CA LEU A 122 -7.06 10.53 2.51
C LEU A 122 -5.82 11.08 3.22
N PRO A 123 -5.59 10.70 4.49
CA PRO A 123 -4.31 10.95 5.12
C PRO A 123 -3.24 10.07 4.45
N VAL A 124 -2.15 10.67 4.01
CA VAL A 124 -1.06 9.97 3.31
C VAL A 124 0.23 10.12 4.11
N ALA A 125 1.00 9.04 4.19
CA ALA A 125 2.29 9.03 4.86
C ALA A 125 3.33 8.30 4.03
N SER A 126 4.56 8.81 4.06
CA SER A 126 5.73 8.20 3.41
C SER A 126 6.91 8.27 4.40
N PRO A 127 6.88 7.46 5.49
CA PRO A 127 7.88 7.57 6.56
C PRO A 127 9.31 7.42 6.03
N GLY A 128 10.18 8.35 6.43
CA GLY A 128 11.58 8.36 6.01
C GLY A 128 11.84 9.03 4.67
N MET A 129 10.80 9.45 3.95
CA MET A 129 10.95 10.14 2.69
C MET A 129 11.06 11.64 2.93
N SER A 130 12.09 12.26 2.37
CA SER A 130 12.26 13.71 2.48
C SER A 130 11.13 14.44 1.78
N ALA A 131 10.58 15.45 2.44
CA ALA A 131 9.67 16.41 1.81
C ALA A 131 10.53 17.30 0.92
N ALA A 132 10.52 17.04 -0.38
CA ALA A 132 11.26 17.86 -1.34
C ALA A 132 10.32 18.85 -1.99
#